data_f72212ebe8f9440e63cfe1a8b9346111
#
_entry.id   f72212ebe8f9440e63cfe1a8b9346111
#
_cell.length_a   1.000
_cell.length_b   1.000
_cell.length_c   1.000
_cell.angle_alpha   90.00
_cell.angle_beta   90.00
_cell.angle_gamma   90.00
#
_symmetry.space_group_name_H-M   'P 1'
#
loop_
_entity.id
_entity.type
_entity.pdbx_description
1 polymer ?
#
loop_
_entity_poly.entity_id
_entity_poly.type
_entity_poly.pdbx_seq_one_letter_code
_entity_poly.pdbx_strand_id
1 'polypeptide(L)'
;ALDLASCGAGKQATIADLGGEWVITSADGNTLNAETTPFIGINAADGTVYGSTGCNNLVGTLDKNQKPGTVDFSQLGSTRMMCADMTSERIVMDMLNKAKGYKFNGKSELQLTDAQGNVVALLQKRNGKMSESGLQGEWKILSADGMPAAGESTPTIWFDTEENLTHGNAGCNTFNGEYTVGKDQALRFGTMAVTMRMCDDMEFEQKFLQVLDQVATFGKLPNGNAGLFDENGRLLIELAR
;
A
#
# COMPACT_ATOMS: atom_id res chain seq x y z
N ALA A 1 52.71 8.14 2.78
CA ALA A 1 51.55 7.42 3.33
C ALA A 1 50.29 7.93 2.67
N LEU A 2 49.74 7.13 1.75
CA LEU A 2 48.45 7.43 1.09
C LEU A 2 47.38 6.74 1.96
N ASP A 3 46.59 7.57 2.64
CA ASP A 3 45.38 7.16 3.33
C ASP A 3 44.35 6.73 2.29
N LEU A 4 44.14 5.45 2.13
CA LEU A 4 43.03 4.87 1.41
C LEU A 4 41.78 5.06 2.29
N ALA A 5 41.01 6.13 2.03
CA ALA A 5 39.70 6.29 2.58
C ALA A 5 38.85 5.06 2.23
N SER A 6 38.60 4.20 3.20
CA SER A 6 37.63 3.12 3.11
C SER A 6 36.25 3.73 2.82
N CYS A 7 35.82 3.67 1.58
CA CYS A 7 34.42 3.83 1.25
C CYS A 7 33.65 2.73 1.97
N GLY A 8 32.99 3.10 3.08
CA GLY A 8 32.09 2.20 3.78
C GLY A 8 31.05 1.67 2.79
N ALA A 9 31.14 0.37 2.49
CA ALA A 9 30.10 -0.30 1.72
C ALA A 9 28.78 -0.13 2.46
N GLY A 10 27.89 0.69 1.97
CA GLY A 10 26.54 0.87 2.51
C GLY A 10 25.90 -0.52 2.65
N LYS A 11 25.21 -0.75 3.76
CA LYS A 11 24.53 -2.02 4.03
C LYS A 11 23.61 -2.32 2.84
N GLN A 12 23.85 -3.45 2.18
CA GLN A 12 23.02 -3.86 1.04
C GLN A 12 21.60 -4.15 1.53
N ALA A 13 20.61 -3.69 0.76
CA ALA A 13 19.20 -3.87 1.08
C ALA A 13 18.82 -5.36 1.12
N THR A 14 17.96 -5.72 2.07
CA THR A 14 17.46 -7.07 2.28
C THR A 14 15.97 -7.15 1.93
N ILE A 15 15.41 -8.36 1.91
CA ILE A 15 13.95 -8.55 1.71
C ILE A 15 13.13 -7.77 2.74
N ALA A 16 13.62 -7.59 3.96
CA ALA A 16 12.95 -6.78 4.97
C ALA A 16 12.72 -5.32 4.52
N ASP A 17 13.63 -4.77 3.73
CA ASP A 17 13.51 -3.41 3.20
C ASP A 17 12.45 -3.29 2.10
N LEU A 18 12.00 -4.41 1.52
CA LEU A 18 10.90 -4.47 0.54
C LEU A 18 9.51 -4.47 1.18
N GLY A 19 9.39 -4.49 2.51
CA GLY A 19 8.11 -4.51 3.20
C GLY A 19 7.21 -3.36 2.81
N GLY A 20 5.90 -3.62 2.70
CA GLY A 20 4.88 -2.66 2.30
C GLY A 20 4.38 -2.85 0.87
N GLU A 21 3.68 -1.86 0.35
CA GLU A 21 3.05 -1.92 -0.97
C GLU A 21 3.77 -1.02 -1.97
N TRP A 22 3.97 -1.56 -3.18
CA TRP A 22 4.70 -0.94 -4.28
C TRP A 22 3.86 -0.94 -5.54
N VAL A 23 3.47 0.24 -6.02
CA VAL A 23 2.75 0.39 -7.29
C VAL A 23 3.72 0.19 -8.44
N ILE A 24 3.34 -0.68 -9.39
CA ILE A 24 4.12 -0.92 -10.61
C ILE A 24 3.80 0.20 -11.59
N THR A 25 4.76 1.11 -11.80
CA THR A 25 4.61 2.24 -12.72
C THR A 25 5.05 1.91 -14.13
N SER A 26 5.96 0.96 -14.28
CA SER A 26 6.43 0.46 -15.57
C SER A 26 6.87 -0.99 -15.45
N ALA A 27 6.56 -1.81 -16.45
CA ALA A 27 7.02 -3.18 -16.55
C ALA A 27 7.45 -3.47 -17.99
N ASP A 28 8.67 -4.05 -18.16
CA ASP A 28 9.31 -4.28 -19.45
C ASP A 28 9.28 -3.07 -20.39
N GLY A 29 9.47 -1.87 -19.84
CA GLY A 29 9.43 -0.60 -20.57
C GLY A 29 8.02 -0.10 -20.94
N ASN A 30 6.97 -0.81 -20.55
CA ASN A 30 5.59 -0.43 -20.83
C ASN A 30 4.95 0.28 -19.65
N THR A 31 4.21 1.34 -19.92
CA THR A 31 3.24 1.90 -18.97
C THR A 31 2.02 0.99 -18.93
N LEU A 32 1.57 0.62 -17.74
CA LEU A 32 0.44 -0.28 -17.57
C LEU A 32 -0.87 0.51 -17.61
N ASN A 33 -1.82 0.03 -18.41
CA ASN A 33 -3.18 0.56 -18.48
C ASN A 33 -4.14 -0.55 -18.05
N ALA A 34 -4.62 -0.49 -16.82
CA ALA A 34 -5.46 -1.52 -16.23
C ALA A 34 -6.59 -0.87 -15.39
N GLU A 35 -7.72 -1.57 -15.28
CA GLU A 35 -8.86 -1.11 -14.46
C GLU A 35 -8.48 -1.01 -12.98
N THR A 36 -7.65 -1.95 -12.50
CA THR A 36 -7.12 -1.95 -11.15
C THR A 36 -5.63 -1.64 -11.21
N THR A 37 -5.16 -0.73 -10.36
CA THR A 37 -3.74 -0.37 -10.28
C THR A 37 -2.88 -1.59 -9.96
N PRO A 38 -1.95 -1.99 -10.83
CA PRO A 38 -1.02 -3.08 -10.55
C PRO A 38 -0.09 -2.70 -9.39
N PHE A 39 0.02 -3.58 -8.40
CA PHE A 39 0.92 -3.38 -7.26
C PHE A 39 1.39 -4.71 -6.67
N ILE A 40 2.50 -4.67 -5.96
CA ILE A 40 3.04 -5.77 -5.17
C ILE A 40 3.07 -5.36 -3.71
N GLY A 41 2.45 -6.16 -2.86
CA GLY A 41 2.54 -6.04 -1.40
C GLY A 41 3.42 -7.14 -0.82
N ILE A 42 4.32 -6.78 0.08
CA ILE A 42 5.24 -7.72 0.73
C ILE A 42 5.12 -7.54 2.23
N ASN A 43 4.75 -8.60 2.93
CA ASN A 43 4.83 -8.68 4.37
C ASN A 43 6.24 -9.15 4.75
N ALA A 44 7.08 -8.23 5.21
CA ALA A 44 8.47 -8.54 5.56
C ALA A 44 8.61 -9.47 6.76
N ALA A 45 7.58 -9.57 7.62
CA ALA A 45 7.61 -10.42 8.81
C ALA A 45 7.56 -11.92 8.46
N ASP A 46 6.75 -12.29 7.48
CA ASP A 46 6.55 -13.70 7.10
C ASP A 46 6.92 -14.04 5.65
N GLY A 47 7.24 -13.03 4.83
CA GLY A 47 7.56 -13.21 3.41
C GLY A 47 6.34 -13.36 2.50
N THR A 48 5.12 -13.20 3.02
CA THR A 48 3.90 -13.26 2.21
C THR A 48 3.88 -12.17 1.16
N VAL A 49 3.53 -12.54 -0.06
CA VAL A 49 3.33 -11.62 -1.19
C VAL A 49 1.87 -11.66 -1.63
N TYR A 50 1.33 -10.48 -1.84
CA TYR A 50 -0.01 -10.27 -2.36
C TYR A 50 0.02 -9.10 -3.36
N GLY A 51 -1.06 -8.81 -4.01
CA GLY A 51 -1.14 -7.66 -4.90
C GLY A 51 -2.12 -7.84 -6.03
N SER A 52 -1.95 -7.02 -7.06
CA SER A 52 -2.77 -7.05 -8.27
C SER A 52 -1.89 -6.96 -9.51
N THR A 53 -2.22 -7.75 -10.50
CA THR A 53 -1.64 -7.67 -11.87
C THR A 53 -2.34 -6.64 -12.75
N GLY A 54 -3.42 -6.03 -12.22
CA GLY A 54 -4.34 -5.19 -12.99
C GLY A 54 -5.65 -5.88 -13.35
N CYS A 55 -5.70 -7.20 -13.29
CA CYS A 55 -6.89 -8.05 -13.42
C CYS A 55 -6.99 -9.02 -12.26
N ASN A 56 -5.98 -9.85 -12.09
CA ASN A 56 -5.96 -10.91 -11.08
C ASN A 56 -5.18 -10.50 -9.83
N ASN A 57 -5.48 -11.18 -8.73
CA ASN A 57 -4.74 -11.03 -7.49
C ASN A 57 -3.49 -11.90 -7.48
N LEU A 58 -2.38 -11.32 -7.05
CA LEU A 58 -1.14 -12.03 -6.77
C LEU A 58 -1.20 -12.70 -5.40
N VAL A 59 -0.68 -13.92 -5.32
CA VAL A 59 -0.53 -14.66 -4.06
C VAL A 59 0.75 -15.48 -4.09
N GLY A 60 1.44 -15.55 -2.95
CA GLY A 60 2.62 -16.38 -2.82
C GLY A 60 3.49 -15.98 -1.64
N THR A 61 4.71 -16.46 -1.66
CA THR A 61 5.71 -16.20 -0.62
C THR A 61 7.09 -15.94 -1.23
N LEU A 62 7.90 -15.17 -0.52
CA LEU A 62 9.32 -15.00 -0.78
C LEU A 62 10.12 -15.69 0.31
N ASP A 63 11.29 -16.23 -0.06
CA ASP A 63 12.27 -16.66 0.92
C ASP A 63 12.91 -15.44 1.59
N LYS A 64 12.65 -15.26 2.88
CA LYS A 64 13.18 -14.14 3.67
C LYS A 64 14.69 -14.17 3.82
N ASN A 65 15.30 -15.34 3.64
CA ASN A 65 16.73 -15.57 3.83
C ASN A 65 17.52 -15.49 2.53
N GLN A 66 16.91 -14.97 1.45
CA GLN A 66 17.63 -14.76 0.20
C GLN A 66 18.81 -13.82 0.37
N LYS A 67 19.81 -14.01 -0.46
CA LYS A 67 20.97 -13.11 -0.53
C LYS A 67 20.50 -11.67 -0.72
N PRO A 68 21.03 -10.70 0.06
CA PRO A 68 20.71 -9.29 -0.10
C PRO A 68 20.81 -8.82 -1.56
N GLY A 69 19.86 -8.00 -2.00
CA GLY A 69 19.79 -7.50 -3.38
C GLY A 69 19.24 -8.47 -4.41
N THR A 70 18.88 -9.69 -4.00
CA THR A 70 18.27 -10.70 -4.89
C THR A 70 16.82 -10.97 -4.51
N VAL A 71 16.01 -11.34 -5.51
CA VAL A 71 14.62 -11.70 -5.33
C VAL A 71 14.24 -12.81 -6.31
N ASP A 72 13.32 -13.67 -5.91
CA ASP A 72 12.75 -14.69 -6.76
C ASP A 72 11.23 -14.72 -6.59
N PHE A 73 10.51 -14.32 -7.64
CA PHE A 73 9.05 -14.33 -7.68
C PHE A 73 8.48 -15.60 -8.36
N SER A 74 9.28 -16.62 -8.60
CA SER A 74 8.83 -17.84 -9.29
C SER A 74 7.77 -18.64 -8.52
N GLN A 75 7.63 -18.40 -7.21
CA GLN A 75 6.62 -19.03 -6.36
C GLN A 75 5.31 -18.24 -6.30
N LEU A 76 5.19 -17.15 -7.05
CA LEU A 76 3.95 -16.37 -7.10
C LEU A 76 2.97 -16.99 -8.10
N GLY A 77 1.73 -17.09 -7.68
CA GLY A 77 0.59 -17.39 -8.51
C GLY A 77 -0.34 -16.19 -8.66
N SER A 78 -1.32 -16.33 -9.53
CA SER A 78 -2.42 -15.38 -9.65
C SER A 78 -3.77 -16.10 -9.70
N THR A 79 -4.83 -15.41 -9.33
CA THR A 79 -6.18 -15.86 -9.60
C THR A 79 -6.41 -15.95 -11.10
N ARG A 80 -7.49 -16.61 -11.54
CA ARG A 80 -7.75 -16.85 -12.95
C ARG A 80 -9.09 -16.25 -13.39
N MET A 81 -9.29 -14.97 -13.08
CA MET A 81 -10.40 -14.21 -13.64
C MET A 81 -10.10 -13.84 -15.09
N MET A 82 -11.15 -13.69 -15.88
CA MET A 82 -11.06 -13.19 -17.26
C MET A 82 -11.53 -11.75 -17.27
N CYS A 83 -10.62 -10.82 -17.51
CA CYS A 83 -10.92 -9.42 -17.70
C CYS A 83 -11.00 -9.10 -19.19
N ALA A 84 -11.63 -7.97 -19.52
CA ALA A 84 -11.77 -7.53 -20.91
C ALA A 84 -10.42 -7.32 -21.59
N ASP A 85 -9.42 -6.84 -20.84
CA ASP A 85 -8.04 -6.70 -21.32
C ASP A 85 -7.07 -7.39 -20.35
N MET A 86 -6.39 -8.41 -20.83
CA MET A 86 -5.40 -9.19 -20.10
C MET A 86 -3.95 -8.74 -20.41
N THR A 87 -3.77 -7.64 -21.11
CA THR A 87 -2.44 -7.19 -21.55
C THR A 87 -1.56 -6.83 -20.37
N SER A 88 -2.06 -6.05 -19.43
CA SER A 88 -1.30 -5.64 -18.22
C SER A 88 -0.92 -6.85 -17.38
N GLU A 89 -1.83 -7.81 -17.19
CA GLU A 89 -1.52 -9.02 -16.44
C GLU A 89 -0.36 -9.80 -17.04
N ARG A 90 -0.41 -10.03 -18.35
CA ARG A 90 0.66 -10.75 -19.04
C ARG A 90 2.01 -10.05 -18.89
N ILE A 91 2.04 -8.72 -19.09
CA ILE A 91 3.26 -7.92 -18.94
C ILE A 91 3.79 -8.03 -17.50
N VAL A 92 2.93 -7.89 -16.50
CA VAL A 92 3.33 -7.98 -15.09
C VAL A 92 3.86 -9.38 -14.75
N MET A 93 3.17 -10.44 -15.14
CA MET A 93 3.62 -11.81 -14.86
C MET A 93 4.94 -12.15 -15.57
N ASP A 94 5.12 -11.74 -16.82
CA ASP A 94 6.37 -11.92 -17.55
C ASP A 94 7.52 -11.15 -16.87
N MET A 95 7.29 -9.92 -16.45
CA MET A 95 8.25 -9.11 -15.72
C MET A 95 8.65 -9.78 -14.40
N LEU A 96 7.70 -10.27 -13.61
CA LEU A 96 7.97 -10.95 -12.34
C LEU A 96 8.82 -12.21 -12.53
N ASN A 97 8.60 -12.97 -13.61
CA ASN A 97 9.42 -14.13 -13.92
C ASN A 97 10.86 -13.77 -14.29
N LYS A 98 11.08 -12.60 -14.91
CA LYS A 98 12.41 -12.11 -15.27
C LYS A 98 13.16 -11.50 -14.09
N ALA A 99 12.46 -10.94 -13.11
CA ALA A 99 13.06 -10.24 -11.98
C ALA A 99 13.89 -11.21 -11.12
N LYS A 100 15.17 -10.85 -10.90
CA LYS A 100 16.13 -11.62 -10.09
C LYS A 100 16.84 -10.75 -9.05
N GLY A 101 16.73 -9.44 -9.14
CA GLY A 101 17.34 -8.49 -8.24
C GLY A 101 16.51 -7.24 -8.07
N TYR A 102 16.92 -6.41 -7.13
CA TYR A 102 16.27 -5.13 -6.86
C TYR A 102 17.27 -4.08 -6.41
N LYS A 103 16.94 -2.83 -6.68
CA LYS A 103 17.70 -1.65 -6.25
C LYS A 103 16.73 -0.57 -5.83
N PHE A 104 17.06 0.14 -4.75
CA PHE A 104 16.32 1.34 -4.36
C PHE A 104 16.92 2.58 -5.01
N ASN A 105 16.04 3.48 -5.45
CA ASN A 105 16.38 4.85 -5.78
C ASN A 105 15.75 5.77 -4.73
N GLY A 106 16.52 6.12 -3.70
CA GLY A 106 16.00 6.76 -2.51
C GLY A 106 15.15 5.81 -1.65
N LYS A 107 14.14 6.36 -0.97
CA LYS A 107 13.26 5.60 -0.06
C LYS A 107 11.91 5.22 -0.68
N SER A 108 11.54 5.83 -1.81
CA SER A 108 10.19 5.72 -2.37
C SER A 108 10.14 5.06 -3.74
N GLU A 109 11.27 4.81 -4.37
CA GLU A 109 11.35 4.16 -5.67
C GLU A 109 12.13 2.86 -5.61
N LEU A 110 11.63 1.85 -6.30
CA LEU A 110 12.21 0.53 -6.40
C LEU A 110 12.36 0.14 -7.87
N GLN A 111 13.52 -0.40 -8.21
CA GLN A 111 13.76 -1.01 -9.52
C GLN A 111 13.92 -2.51 -9.35
N LEU A 112 13.23 -3.29 -10.15
CA LEU A 112 13.49 -4.72 -10.31
C LEU A 112 14.40 -4.91 -11.51
N THR A 113 15.36 -5.81 -11.37
CA THR A 113 16.36 -6.09 -12.39
C THR A 113 16.35 -7.57 -12.76
N ASP A 114 16.72 -7.90 -14.00
CA ASP A 114 16.89 -9.28 -14.44
C ASP A 114 18.25 -9.86 -13.99
N ALA A 115 18.54 -11.08 -14.39
CA ALA A 115 19.79 -11.76 -14.06
C ALA A 115 21.03 -11.05 -14.63
N GLN A 116 20.90 -10.25 -15.66
CA GLN A 116 21.97 -9.44 -16.27
C GLN A 116 22.09 -8.03 -15.67
N GLY A 117 21.21 -7.67 -14.74
CA GLY A 117 21.18 -6.35 -14.12
C GLY A 117 20.40 -5.28 -14.89
N ASN A 118 19.68 -5.66 -15.96
CA ASN A 118 18.82 -4.74 -16.69
C ASN A 118 17.55 -4.46 -15.91
N VAL A 119 17.08 -3.20 -15.90
CA VAL A 119 15.84 -2.82 -15.25
C VAL A 119 14.64 -3.40 -16.01
N VAL A 120 13.83 -4.22 -15.34
CA VAL A 120 12.61 -4.81 -15.90
C VAL A 120 11.34 -4.19 -15.33
N ALA A 121 11.43 -3.47 -14.20
CA ALA A 121 10.29 -2.76 -13.63
C ALA A 121 10.71 -1.53 -12.82
N LEU A 122 9.84 -0.54 -12.83
CA LEU A 122 9.91 0.62 -11.94
C LEU A 122 8.67 0.58 -11.04
N LEU A 123 8.89 0.74 -9.73
CA LEU A 123 7.84 0.73 -8.73
C LEU A 123 7.96 1.96 -7.83
N GLN A 124 6.84 2.41 -7.33
CA GLN A 124 6.74 3.52 -6.39
C GLN A 124 6.10 3.05 -5.10
N LYS A 125 6.67 3.44 -3.96
CA LYS A 125 6.07 3.13 -2.67
C LYS A 125 4.67 3.73 -2.59
N ARG A 126 3.68 2.89 -2.23
CA ARG A 126 2.29 3.32 -2.17
C ARG A 126 2.05 4.30 -1.04
N ASN A 127 2.69 4.11 0.10
CA ASN A 127 2.70 5.04 1.23
C ASN A 127 3.72 6.17 0.97
N GLY A 128 3.32 7.17 0.21
CA GLY A 128 4.14 8.34 -0.10
C GLY A 128 4.19 9.35 1.04
N LYS A 129 5.12 10.29 0.93
CA LYS A 129 5.32 11.32 1.95
C LYS A 129 4.12 12.26 2.02
N MET A 130 3.63 12.51 3.23
CA MET A 130 2.54 13.41 3.52
C MET A 130 2.76 14.08 4.89
N SER A 131 2.49 15.40 4.98
CA SER A 131 2.53 16.11 6.26
C SER A 131 1.25 15.87 7.04
N GLU A 132 1.31 16.00 8.37
CA GLU A 132 0.13 15.93 9.23
C GLU A 132 -0.93 16.96 8.82
N SER A 133 -0.52 18.21 8.56
CA SER A 133 -1.41 19.27 8.08
C SER A 133 -2.12 18.92 6.77
N GLY A 134 -1.56 18.02 5.97
CA GLY A 134 -2.20 17.51 4.77
C GLY A 134 -3.46 16.69 5.02
N LEU A 135 -3.63 16.14 6.25
CA LEU A 135 -4.85 15.42 6.64
C LEU A 135 -6.01 16.37 6.94
N GLN A 136 -5.74 17.63 7.30
CA GLN A 136 -6.77 18.58 7.74
C GLN A 136 -8.00 18.60 6.83
N GLY A 137 -9.17 18.53 7.43
CA GLY A 137 -10.47 18.69 6.75
C GLY A 137 -11.17 17.38 6.41
N GLU A 138 -12.16 17.48 5.51
CA GLU A 138 -13.02 16.37 5.13
C GLU A 138 -12.43 15.54 4.00
N TRP A 139 -12.62 14.23 4.12
CA TRP A 139 -12.27 13.23 3.13
C TRP A 139 -13.46 12.31 2.87
N LYS A 140 -13.68 11.94 1.62
CA LYS A 140 -14.55 10.82 1.25
C LYS A 140 -13.80 9.52 1.50
N ILE A 141 -14.44 8.55 2.11
CA ILE A 141 -13.89 7.20 2.26
C ILE A 141 -14.26 6.42 1.00
N LEU A 142 -13.26 6.00 0.22
CA LEU A 142 -13.49 5.25 -1.02
C LEU A 142 -13.56 3.75 -0.80
N SER A 143 -12.75 3.23 0.12
CA SER A 143 -12.70 1.81 0.42
C SER A 143 -12.17 1.55 1.83
N ALA A 144 -12.50 0.39 2.36
CA ALA A 144 -11.97 -0.15 3.60
C ALA A 144 -11.64 -1.63 3.41
N ASP A 145 -10.37 -2.00 3.62
CA ASP A 145 -9.85 -3.37 3.44
C ASP A 145 -10.22 -3.98 2.07
N GLY A 146 -10.09 -3.18 1.01
CA GLY A 146 -10.44 -3.57 -0.35
C GLY A 146 -11.94 -3.55 -0.67
N MET A 147 -12.81 -3.33 0.31
CA MET A 147 -14.25 -3.22 0.11
C MET A 147 -14.61 -1.81 -0.31
N PRO A 148 -15.28 -1.60 -1.47
CA PRO A 148 -15.76 -0.28 -1.86
C PRO A 148 -16.73 0.31 -0.85
N ALA A 149 -16.70 1.63 -0.67
CA ALA A 149 -17.63 2.34 0.20
C ALA A 149 -19.08 2.10 -0.19
N ALA A 150 -19.91 1.81 0.80
CA ALA A 150 -21.33 1.58 0.66
C ALA A 150 -22.07 2.04 1.93
N GLY A 151 -23.37 2.24 1.84
CA GLY A 151 -24.24 2.63 2.94
C GLY A 151 -25.38 3.56 2.50
N GLU A 152 -26.24 3.95 3.44
CA GLU A 152 -27.34 4.89 3.19
C GLU A 152 -26.83 6.30 2.84
N SER A 153 -25.66 6.66 3.35
CA SER A 153 -24.97 7.92 3.08
C SER A 153 -23.54 7.70 2.64
N THR A 154 -22.99 8.64 1.89
CA THR A 154 -21.58 8.60 1.49
C THR A 154 -20.68 8.60 2.72
N PRO A 155 -19.83 7.58 2.92
CA PRO A 155 -18.91 7.55 4.03
C PRO A 155 -17.89 8.67 3.96
N THR A 156 -17.67 9.36 5.06
CA THR A 156 -16.73 10.48 5.18
C THR A 156 -15.97 10.41 6.50
N ILE A 157 -14.80 11.03 6.52
CA ILE A 157 -14.00 11.25 7.72
C ILE A 157 -13.44 12.66 7.71
N TRP A 158 -13.48 13.33 8.83
CA TRP A 158 -12.88 14.64 9.06
C TRP A 158 -11.71 14.51 10.03
N PHE A 159 -10.63 15.19 9.73
CA PHE A 159 -9.49 15.34 10.64
C PHE A 159 -9.36 16.80 11.07
N ASP A 160 -9.33 17.03 12.38
CA ASP A 160 -8.90 18.28 13.00
C ASP A 160 -7.45 18.09 13.48
N THR A 161 -6.51 18.63 12.72
CA THR A 161 -5.07 18.46 13.01
C THR A 161 -4.55 19.40 14.10
N GLU A 162 -5.35 20.37 14.54
CA GLU A 162 -4.98 21.24 15.67
C GLU A 162 -5.29 20.56 17.00
N GLU A 163 -6.46 19.91 17.09
CA GLU A 163 -6.95 19.26 18.31
C GLU A 163 -6.74 17.75 18.32
N ASN A 164 -6.31 17.16 17.18
CA ASN A 164 -6.18 15.71 16.98
C ASN A 164 -7.49 14.95 17.21
N LEU A 165 -8.57 15.54 16.70
CA LEU A 165 -9.92 14.96 16.74
C LEU A 165 -10.34 14.49 15.36
N THR A 166 -11.18 13.47 15.34
CA THR A 166 -11.78 12.96 14.11
C THR A 166 -13.27 12.70 14.30
N HIS A 167 -14.04 12.90 13.26
CA HIS A 167 -15.44 12.53 13.20
C HIS A 167 -15.82 12.21 11.75
N GLY A 168 -16.96 11.60 11.57
CA GLY A 168 -17.45 11.30 10.23
C GLY A 168 -18.71 10.46 10.22
N ASN A 169 -19.01 9.95 9.03
CA ASN A 169 -20.10 9.02 8.77
C ASN A 169 -19.52 7.74 8.16
N ALA A 170 -19.86 6.60 8.74
CA ALA A 170 -19.37 5.30 8.30
C ALA A 170 -20.26 4.62 7.25
N GLY A 171 -21.29 5.33 6.77
CA GLY A 171 -22.28 4.82 5.81
C GLY A 171 -23.69 4.74 6.37
N CYS A 172 -23.84 4.48 7.65
CA CYS A 172 -25.09 4.49 8.41
C CYS A 172 -24.93 5.34 9.67
N ASN A 173 -23.98 5.01 10.50
CA ASN A 173 -23.73 5.67 11.78
C ASN A 173 -22.65 6.74 11.68
N THR A 174 -22.75 7.73 12.54
CA THR A 174 -21.69 8.71 12.75
C THR A 174 -20.73 8.22 13.81
N PHE A 175 -19.49 8.62 13.69
CA PHE A 175 -18.45 8.31 14.67
C PHE A 175 -17.65 9.57 15.01
N ASN A 176 -17.06 9.58 16.18
CA ASN A 176 -16.09 10.60 16.60
C ASN A 176 -15.11 10.02 17.63
N GLY A 177 -13.94 10.62 17.72
CA GLY A 177 -12.91 10.21 18.65
C GLY A 177 -11.63 11.02 18.48
N GLU A 178 -10.60 10.53 19.11
CA GLU A 178 -9.27 11.13 19.07
C GLU A 178 -8.33 10.27 18.23
N TYR A 179 -7.27 10.89 17.72
CA TYR A 179 -6.16 10.18 17.10
C TYR A 179 -4.83 10.77 17.57
N THR A 180 -3.78 10.03 17.42
CA THR A 180 -2.41 10.46 17.69
C THR A 180 -1.56 10.35 16.45
N VAL A 181 -0.62 11.25 16.27
CA VAL A 181 0.38 11.22 15.22
C VAL A 181 1.78 11.18 15.83
N GLY A 182 2.72 10.62 15.12
CA GLY A 182 4.09 10.47 15.56
C GLY A 182 5.08 10.55 14.40
N LYS A 183 6.31 10.14 14.68
CA LYS A 183 7.38 10.12 13.68
C LYS A 183 7.03 9.17 12.53
N ASP A 184 7.60 9.46 11.33
CA ASP A 184 7.48 8.62 10.15
C ASP A 184 6.02 8.38 9.72
N GLN A 185 5.19 9.43 9.82
CA GLN A 185 3.78 9.39 9.46
C GLN A 185 2.96 8.36 10.26
N ALA A 186 3.36 8.11 11.50
CA ALA A 186 2.57 7.28 12.41
C ALA A 186 1.21 7.92 12.70
N LEU A 187 0.17 7.11 12.71
CA LEU A 187 -1.21 7.52 13.00
C LEU A 187 -1.92 6.40 13.73
N ARG A 188 -2.47 6.70 14.89
CA ARG A 188 -3.29 5.74 15.67
C ARG A 188 -4.60 6.39 16.07
N PHE A 189 -5.69 5.69 15.83
CA PHE A 189 -7.01 6.08 16.32
C PHE A 189 -7.23 5.55 17.74
N GLY A 190 -7.81 6.39 18.59
CA GLY A 190 -8.34 5.96 19.87
C GLY A 190 -9.70 5.28 19.73
N THR A 191 -10.36 5.02 20.85
CA THR A 191 -11.72 4.45 20.85
C THR A 191 -12.70 5.43 20.20
N MET A 192 -13.47 4.97 19.21
CA MET A 192 -14.51 5.76 18.57
C MET A 192 -15.84 5.63 19.31
N ALA A 193 -16.49 6.77 19.56
CA ALA A 193 -17.90 6.79 19.89
C ALA A 193 -18.70 6.67 18.58
N VAL A 194 -19.64 5.74 18.53
CA VAL A 194 -20.41 5.44 17.33
C VAL A 194 -21.88 5.43 17.68
N THR A 195 -22.75 6.06 16.89
CA THR A 195 -24.20 5.91 17.02
C THR A 195 -24.61 4.48 16.69
N MET A 196 -25.80 4.06 17.12
CA MET A 196 -26.27 2.66 17.03
C MET A 196 -27.58 2.54 16.23
N ARG A 197 -27.62 3.19 15.05
CA ARG A 197 -28.72 2.97 14.12
C ARG A 197 -28.54 1.63 13.41
N MET A 198 -29.64 1.00 13.05
CA MET A 198 -29.66 -0.18 12.20
C MET A 198 -30.10 0.24 10.80
N CYS A 199 -29.25 -0.01 9.82
CA CYS A 199 -29.51 0.20 8.41
C CYS A 199 -29.52 -1.13 7.66
N ASP A 200 -30.07 -1.15 6.47
CA ASP A 200 -30.20 -2.41 5.70
C ASP A 200 -28.85 -2.99 5.29
N ASP A 201 -27.86 -2.12 4.97
CA ASP A 201 -26.50 -2.55 4.63
C ASP A 201 -25.51 -1.97 5.65
N MET A 202 -24.96 -2.82 6.46
CA MET A 202 -23.99 -2.51 7.52
C MET A 202 -22.60 -3.08 7.24
N GLU A 203 -22.41 -3.80 6.14
CA GLU A 203 -21.18 -4.56 5.90
C GLU A 203 -19.95 -3.66 5.78
N PHE A 204 -20.05 -2.59 4.99
CA PHE A 204 -18.96 -1.63 4.85
C PHE A 204 -18.64 -0.92 6.18
N GLU A 205 -19.68 -0.43 6.89
CA GLU A 205 -19.49 0.26 8.17
C GLU A 205 -18.77 -0.62 9.19
N GLN A 206 -19.17 -1.88 9.32
CA GLN A 206 -18.52 -2.82 10.23
C GLN A 206 -17.05 -3.04 9.84
N LYS A 207 -16.77 -3.21 8.56
CA LYS A 207 -15.41 -3.36 8.06
C LYS A 207 -14.57 -2.12 8.33
N PHE A 208 -15.09 -0.93 8.01
CA PHE A 208 -14.41 0.33 8.22
C PHE A 208 -14.05 0.55 9.70
N LEU A 209 -15.02 0.40 10.61
CA LEU A 209 -14.80 0.56 12.04
C LEU A 209 -13.81 -0.47 12.60
N GLN A 210 -13.84 -1.69 12.08
CA GLN A 210 -12.91 -2.74 12.47
C GLN A 210 -11.45 -2.40 12.08
N VAL A 211 -11.22 -1.92 10.86
CA VAL A 211 -9.85 -1.65 10.39
C VAL A 211 -9.27 -0.35 10.93
N LEU A 212 -10.09 0.57 11.46
CA LEU A 212 -9.57 1.77 12.13
C LEU A 212 -8.59 1.43 13.26
N ASP A 213 -8.84 0.38 14.02
CA ASP A 213 -7.95 -0.05 15.12
C ASP A 213 -6.60 -0.59 14.62
N GLN A 214 -6.51 -0.96 13.37
CA GLN A 214 -5.30 -1.52 12.76
C GLN A 214 -4.43 -0.45 12.08
N VAL A 215 -4.92 0.77 11.93
CA VAL A 215 -4.16 1.85 11.29
C VAL A 215 -2.92 2.19 12.11
N ALA A 216 -1.78 2.23 11.43
CA ALA A 216 -0.46 2.52 12.01
C ALA A 216 0.22 3.72 11.36
N THR A 217 -0.04 3.98 10.07
CA THR A 217 0.57 5.09 9.33
C THR A 217 -0.42 5.67 8.33
N PHE A 218 -0.13 6.88 7.87
CA PHE A 218 -0.84 7.53 6.77
C PHE A 218 0.15 7.99 5.71
N GLY A 219 -0.33 8.25 4.51
CA GLY A 219 0.51 8.81 3.47
C GLY A 219 -0.25 9.15 2.20
N LYS A 220 0.47 9.78 1.27
CA LYS A 220 -0.08 10.14 -0.05
C LYS A 220 0.08 8.98 -1.01
N LEU A 221 -1.01 8.58 -1.65
CA LEU A 221 -1.00 7.57 -2.71
C LEU A 221 -0.49 8.15 -4.03
N PRO A 222 0.05 7.33 -4.94
CA PRO A 222 0.51 7.78 -6.26
C PRO A 222 -0.57 8.48 -7.09
N ASN A 223 -1.85 8.15 -6.90
CA ASN A 223 -2.98 8.81 -7.57
C ASN A 223 -3.39 10.16 -6.95
N GLY A 224 -2.68 10.62 -5.90
CA GLY A 224 -2.96 11.87 -5.20
C GLY A 224 -3.93 11.77 -4.02
N ASN A 225 -4.60 10.63 -3.84
CA ASN A 225 -5.43 10.36 -2.68
C ASN A 225 -4.59 10.14 -1.42
N ALA A 226 -5.23 10.08 -0.26
CA ALA A 226 -4.57 9.66 0.97
C ALA A 226 -4.86 8.19 1.27
N GLY A 227 -3.89 7.52 1.89
CA GLY A 227 -4.01 6.16 2.37
C GLY A 227 -3.77 6.05 3.86
N LEU A 228 -4.52 5.19 4.52
CA LEU A 228 -4.27 4.75 5.89
C LEU A 228 -3.81 3.29 5.84
N PHE A 229 -2.68 2.98 6.48
CA PHE A 229 -1.98 1.71 6.35
C PHE A 229 -1.84 1.03 7.71
N ASP A 230 -1.76 -0.30 7.70
CA ASP A 230 -1.42 -1.06 8.90
C ASP A 230 0.09 -1.02 9.21
N GLU A 231 0.50 -1.69 10.27
CA GLU A 231 1.90 -1.73 10.71
C GLU A 231 2.85 -2.43 9.71
N ASN A 232 2.32 -3.25 8.81
CA ASN A 232 3.08 -3.94 7.76
C ASN A 232 3.10 -3.16 6.43
N GLY A 233 2.51 -1.96 6.39
CA GLY A 233 2.44 -1.12 5.20
C GLY A 233 1.35 -1.53 4.20
N ARG A 234 0.37 -2.35 4.62
CA ARG A 234 -0.79 -2.72 3.81
C ARG A 234 -1.82 -1.60 3.84
N LEU A 235 -2.33 -1.20 2.67
CA LEU A 235 -3.40 -0.21 2.58
C LEU A 235 -4.69 -0.75 3.20
N LEU A 236 -5.22 -0.03 4.19
CA LEU A 236 -6.49 -0.34 4.84
C LEU A 236 -7.62 0.54 4.33
N ILE A 237 -7.40 1.85 4.24
CA ILE A 237 -8.44 2.83 3.90
C ILE A 237 -7.89 3.80 2.85
N GLU A 238 -8.63 4.00 1.78
CA GLU A 238 -8.34 5.01 0.77
C GLU A 238 -9.30 6.19 0.93
N LEU A 239 -8.73 7.40 0.93
CA LEU A 239 -9.44 8.65 1.15
C LEU A 239 -9.23 9.60 -0.02
N ALA A 240 -10.31 10.24 -0.49
CA ALA A 240 -10.28 11.26 -1.54
C ALA A 240 -10.88 12.59 -1.06
N ARG A 241 -10.42 13.70 -1.63
CA ARG A 241 -11.02 15.04 -1.42
C ARG A 241 -12.35 15.18 -2.14
#